data_d5a0d92630a5fd9b8bd245f532e57920
#
_entry.id   d5a0d92630a5fd9b8bd245f532e57920
#
_cell.length_a   1.000
_cell.length_b   1.000
_cell.length_c   1.000
_cell.angle_alpha   90.00
_cell.angle_beta   90.00
_cell.angle_gamma   90.00
#
_symmetry.space_group_name_H-M   'P 1'
#
loop_
_entity.id
_entity.type
_entity.pdbx_description
1 polymer ?
#
loop_
_entity_poly.entity_id
_entity_poly.type
_entity_poly.pdbx_seq_one_letter_code
_entity_poly.pdbx_strand_id
1 'polypeptide(L)'
;RRNIVVMADEAHRGQYGMDERVVMTENEQGEAEARIVVGNARIIRDALPNATFIGFTGTPVSSKDRNTREVFGDYIDIYDMTQAVEDGATRPVYYESRVIHLKLDENTLKLIDSTYDVLEQQADSVTIEKSKKMLGQMESVLGADSTIESLVDDIVKHYENGRANLLTGKAMIVAYSRPIAMKIYRRLMEVRPDWKEKVGVV
;
A
#
# COMPACT_ATOMS: atom_id res chain seq x y z
N ARG A 1 -1.14 -33.31 -17.93
CA ARG A 1 -0.05 -33.75 -17.04
C ARG A 1 -0.49 -33.55 -15.59
N ARG A 2 -0.11 -34.51 -14.70
CA ARG A 2 -0.54 -34.48 -13.27
C ARG A 2 0.63 -34.27 -12.30
N ASN A 3 1.82 -34.03 -12.82
CA ASN A 3 3.06 -33.87 -12.05
C ASN A 3 3.62 -32.47 -12.09
N ILE A 4 2.71 -31.47 -12.08
CA ILE A 4 3.07 -30.05 -12.06
C ILE A 4 2.70 -29.50 -10.68
N VAL A 5 3.66 -28.82 -10.05
CA VAL A 5 3.44 -28.03 -8.83
C VAL A 5 3.73 -26.59 -9.19
N VAL A 6 2.78 -25.72 -8.91
CA VAL A 6 2.90 -24.27 -9.07
C VAL A 6 3.11 -23.65 -7.69
N MET A 7 4.25 -23.04 -7.50
CA MET A 7 4.61 -22.31 -6.26
C MET A 7 4.47 -20.81 -6.52
N ALA A 8 3.55 -20.18 -5.81
CA ALA A 8 3.30 -18.75 -5.92
C ALA A 8 3.84 -18.02 -4.70
N ASP A 9 4.91 -17.24 -4.88
CA ASP A 9 5.41 -16.32 -3.87
C ASP A 9 4.58 -15.03 -3.89
N GLU A 10 4.48 -14.36 -2.75
CA GLU A 10 3.62 -13.19 -2.56
C GLU A 10 2.20 -13.41 -3.09
N ALA A 11 1.64 -14.56 -2.76
CA ALA A 11 0.39 -15.07 -3.33
C ALA A 11 -0.79 -14.09 -3.19
N HIS A 12 -0.73 -13.18 -2.21
CA HIS A 12 -1.73 -12.12 -1.99
C HIS A 12 -1.76 -11.05 -3.10
N ARG A 13 -0.76 -10.99 -3.98
CA ARG A 13 -0.67 -9.93 -5.01
C ARG A 13 -1.35 -10.28 -6.33
N GLY A 14 -1.27 -11.50 -6.78
CA GLY A 14 -1.61 -11.83 -8.17
C GLY A 14 -2.51 -13.03 -8.39
N GLN A 15 -2.92 -13.73 -7.36
CA GLN A 15 -3.67 -15.00 -7.48
C GLN A 15 -5.18 -14.86 -7.30
N TYR A 16 -5.72 -13.67 -7.56
CA TYR A 16 -7.13 -13.32 -7.48
C TYR A 16 -7.75 -13.07 -8.85
N GLY A 17 -9.07 -12.88 -8.91
CA GLY A 17 -9.78 -12.66 -10.17
C GLY A 17 -10.16 -13.98 -10.82
N MET A 18 -10.71 -14.89 -10.00
CA MET A 18 -11.28 -16.15 -10.49
C MET A 18 -12.61 -15.95 -11.20
N ASP A 19 -13.32 -14.85 -10.90
CA ASP A 19 -14.62 -14.52 -11.45
C ASP A 19 -14.50 -13.81 -12.81
N GLU A 20 -15.50 -14.04 -13.64
CA GLU A 20 -15.67 -13.33 -14.90
C GLU A 20 -16.18 -11.91 -14.63
N ARG A 21 -15.58 -10.92 -15.28
CA ARG A 21 -16.03 -9.52 -15.19
C ARG A 21 -16.35 -9.02 -16.58
N VAL A 22 -17.48 -8.34 -16.71
CA VAL A 22 -17.83 -7.62 -17.92
C VAL A 22 -17.22 -6.22 -17.84
N VAL A 23 -16.34 -5.90 -18.76
CA VAL A 23 -15.72 -4.58 -18.87
C VAL A 23 -16.20 -3.95 -20.16
N MET A 24 -16.68 -2.71 -20.10
CA MET A 24 -16.98 -1.92 -21.29
C MET A 24 -15.68 -1.34 -21.85
N THR A 25 -15.34 -1.68 -23.06
CA THR A 25 -14.19 -1.16 -23.80
C THR A 25 -14.69 -0.45 -25.04
N GLU A 26 -13.97 0.57 -25.52
CA GLU A 26 -14.23 1.18 -26.82
C GLU A 26 -13.55 0.36 -27.92
N ASN A 27 -14.29 0.02 -28.98
CA ASN A 27 -13.73 -0.60 -30.16
C ASN A 27 -12.97 0.44 -31.01
N GLU A 28 -12.32 0.00 -32.09
CA GLU A 28 -11.58 0.89 -32.99
C GLU A 28 -12.43 1.96 -33.66
N GLN A 29 -13.76 1.83 -33.61
CA GLN A 29 -14.73 2.78 -34.15
C GLN A 29 -15.30 3.73 -33.10
N GLY A 30 -14.84 3.63 -31.82
CA GLY A 30 -15.30 4.49 -30.71
C GLY A 30 -16.65 4.07 -30.11
N GLU A 31 -17.13 2.85 -30.42
CA GLU A 31 -18.37 2.32 -29.87
C GLU A 31 -18.09 1.48 -28.61
N ALA A 32 -18.97 1.59 -27.62
CA ALA A 32 -18.86 0.83 -26.37
C ALA A 32 -19.18 -0.66 -26.61
N GLU A 33 -18.20 -1.52 -26.41
CA GLU A 33 -18.34 -2.97 -26.53
C GLU A 33 -18.17 -3.63 -25.16
N ALA A 34 -19.08 -4.55 -24.80
CA ALA A 34 -18.99 -5.34 -23.58
C ALA A 34 -18.04 -6.53 -23.81
N ARG A 35 -16.93 -6.58 -23.05
CA ARG A 35 -15.95 -7.66 -23.12
C ARG A 35 -15.87 -8.40 -21.78
N ILE A 36 -15.95 -9.72 -21.85
CA ILE A 36 -15.69 -10.57 -20.67
C ILE A 36 -14.18 -10.67 -20.46
N VAL A 37 -13.74 -10.28 -19.27
CA VAL A 37 -12.33 -10.36 -18.86
C VAL A 37 -12.24 -11.29 -17.66
N VAL A 38 -11.31 -12.22 -17.71
CA VAL A 38 -10.94 -13.10 -16.60
C VAL A 38 -9.55 -12.74 -16.08
N GLY A 39 -9.34 -12.88 -14.79
CA GLY A 39 -8.03 -12.62 -14.20
C GLY A 39 -7.00 -13.69 -14.58
N ASN A 40 -5.72 -13.30 -14.53
CA ASN A 40 -4.61 -14.19 -14.87
C ASN A 40 -4.57 -15.48 -14.04
N ALA A 41 -5.01 -15.42 -12.78
CA ALA A 41 -5.10 -16.58 -11.91
C ALA A 41 -6.05 -17.64 -12.46
N ARG A 42 -7.20 -17.24 -13.00
CA ARG A 42 -8.15 -18.14 -13.64
C ARG A 42 -7.54 -18.77 -14.91
N ILE A 43 -6.92 -17.96 -15.76
CA ILE A 43 -6.28 -18.45 -16.99
C ILE A 43 -5.23 -19.52 -16.68
N ILE A 44 -4.38 -19.28 -15.67
CA ILE A 44 -3.33 -20.24 -15.27
C ILE A 44 -3.95 -21.55 -14.74
N ARG A 45 -5.01 -21.47 -13.95
CA ARG A 45 -5.70 -22.66 -13.41
C ARG A 45 -6.40 -23.45 -14.50
N ASP A 46 -7.05 -22.79 -15.44
CA ASP A 46 -7.71 -23.42 -16.57
C ASP A 46 -6.70 -24.09 -17.52
N ALA A 47 -5.52 -23.49 -17.69
CA ALA A 47 -4.42 -24.08 -18.46
C ALA A 47 -3.77 -25.28 -17.75
N LEU A 48 -3.82 -25.33 -16.42
CA LEU A 48 -3.18 -26.34 -15.59
C LEU A 48 -4.17 -27.02 -14.62
N PRO A 49 -5.26 -27.64 -15.09
CA PRO A 49 -6.37 -28.09 -14.23
C PRO A 49 -6.01 -29.23 -13.27
N ASN A 50 -4.88 -29.91 -13.51
CA ASN A 50 -4.40 -31.03 -12.68
C ASN A 50 -3.11 -30.68 -11.91
N ALA A 51 -2.71 -29.43 -11.89
CA ALA A 51 -1.57 -29.00 -11.10
C ALA A 51 -1.92 -28.79 -9.63
N THR A 52 -0.95 -29.02 -8.75
CA THR A 52 -1.05 -28.62 -7.35
C THR A 52 -0.55 -27.18 -7.21
N PHE A 53 -1.32 -26.33 -6.54
CA PHE A 53 -0.96 -24.94 -6.29
C PHE A 53 -0.64 -24.73 -4.82
N ILE A 54 0.52 -24.14 -4.55
CA ILE A 54 0.99 -23.77 -3.21
C ILE A 54 1.27 -22.27 -3.20
N GLY A 55 0.66 -21.55 -2.26
CA GLY A 55 0.87 -20.11 -2.08
C GLY A 55 1.70 -19.83 -0.84
N PHE A 56 2.69 -18.94 -0.95
CA PHE A 56 3.46 -18.38 0.16
C PHE A 56 3.12 -16.90 0.28
N THR A 57 2.82 -16.42 1.48
CA THR A 57 2.53 -15.02 1.73
C THR A 57 2.71 -14.65 3.19
N GLY A 58 3.36 -13.51 3.44
CA GLY A 58 3.42 -12.91 4.78
C GLY A 58 2.17 -12.12 5.17
N THR A 59 1.27 -11.84 4.21
CA THR A 59 0.07 -11.02 4.41
C THR A 59 -1.14 -11.64 3.71
N PRO A 60 -1.69 -12.76 4.24
CA PRO A 60 -2.89 -13.37 3.66
C PRO A 60 -4.07 -12.38 3.70
N VAL A 61 -4.87 -12.39 2.65
CA VAL A 61 -6.01 -11.48 2.49
C VAL A 61 -7.31 -12.25 2.70
N SER A 62 -8.23 -11.64 3.44
CA SER A 62 -9.59 -12.15 3.66
C SER A 62 -10.60 -11.03 3.41
N SER A 63 -10.84 -10.71 2.15
CA SER A 63 -11.87 -9.76 1.73
C SER A 63 -12.85 -10.43 0.76
N LYS A 64 -14.05 -9.83 0.55
CA LYS A 64 -15.08 -10.40 -0.35
C LYS A 64 -14.56 -10.72 -1.75
N ASP A 65 -13.67 -9.88 -2.29
CA ASP A 65 -13.16 -10.02 -3.67
C ASP A 65 -11.81 -10.73 -3.74
N ARG A 66 -11.16 -10.96 -2.59
CA ARG A 66 -9.80 -11.51 -2.52
C ARG A 66 -9.65 -12.33 -1.26
N ASN A 67 -9.70 -13.63 -1.38
CA ASN A 67 -9.56 -14.53 -0.25
C ASN A 67 -8.49 -15.59 -0.56
N THR A 68 -7.39 -15.55 0.16
CA THR A 68 -6.26 -16.46 -0.02
C THR A 68 -6.68 -17.92 0.23
N ARG A 69 -7.55 -18.17 1.23
CA ARG A 69 -8.02 -19.52 1.57
C ARG A 69 -8.95 -20.09 0.49
N GLU A 70 -9.78 -19.27 -0.15
CA GLU A 70 -10.63 -19.72 -1.26
C GLU A 70 -9.81 -20.12 -2.48
N VAL A 71 -8.67 -19.48 -2.69
CA VAL A 71 -7.80 -19.74 -3.83
C VAL A 71 -6.88 -20.92 -3.60
N PHE A 72 -6.29 -21.06 -2.41
CA PHE A 72 -5.25 -22.07 -2.12
C PHE A 72 -5.70 -23.17 -1.15
N GLY A 73 -6.86 -23.01 -0.51
CA GLY A 73 -7.31 -23.90 0.56
C GLY A 73 -6.82 -23.47 1.93
N ASP A 74 -6.95 -24.34 2.92
CA ASP A 74 -6.51 -24.06 4.29
C ASP A 74 -5.00 -23.98 4.40
N TYR A 75 -4.55 -23.26 5.45
CA TYR A 75 -3.12 -23.13 5.73
C TYR A 75 -2.48 -24.50 6.03
N ILE A 76 -1.36 -24.74 5.39
CA ILE A 76 -0.52 -25.92 5.66
C ILE A 76 0.30 -25.64 6.93
N ASP A 77 0.84 -24.41 7.01
CA ASP A 77 1.65 -23.95 8.14
C ASP A 77 1.54 -22.42 8.28
N ILE A 78 1.76 -21.93 9.51
CA ILE A 78 1.79 -20.50 9.83
C ILE A 78 3.05 -20.24 10.66
N TYR A 79 3.96 -19.45 10.09
CA TYR A 79 5.12 -18.93 10.78
C TYR A 79 4.94 -17.43 10.97
N ASP A 80 4.42 -17.04 12.13
CA ASP A 80 4.07 -15.64 12.38
C ASP A 80 5.25 -14.81 12.95
N MET A 81 5.02 -13.50 13.10
CA MET A 81 6.05 -12.59 13.63
C MET A 81 6.45 -12.92 15.07
N THR A 82 5.54 -13.45 15.89
CA THR A 82 5.82 -13.79 17.27
C THR A 82 6.82 -14.94 17.33
N GLN A 83 6.53 -16.00 16.60
CA GLN A 83 7.41 -17.16 16.48
C GLN A 83 8.77 -16.77 15.87
N ALA A 84 8.77 -15.91 14.84
CA ALA A 84 10.01 -15.46 14.22
C ALA A 84 10.91 -14.66 15.20
N VAL A 85 10.33 -13.93 16.15
CA VAL A 85 11.07 -13.23 17.19
C VAL A 85 11.58 -14.22 18.26
N GLU A 86 10.75 -15.16 18.67
CA GLU A 86 11.14 -16.21 19.65
C GLU A 86 12.29 -17.07 19.13
N ASP A 87 12.26 -17.43 17.85
CA ASP A 87 13.33 -18.17 17.17
C ASP A 87 14.58 -17.32 16.88
N GLY A 88 14.54 -16.01 17.14
CA GLY A 88 15.64 -15.09 16.87
C GLY A 88 15.86 -14.79 15.39
N ALA A 89 14.94 -15.18 14.52
CA ALA A 89 14.99 -14.91 13.08
C ALA A 89 14.73 -13.43 12.75
N THR A 90 13.89 -12.77 13.55
CA THR A 90 13.60 -11.34 13.42
C THR A 90 13.76 -10.61 14.77
N ARG A 91 13.70 -9.28 14.73
CA ARG A 91 13.69 -8.44 15.94
C ARG A 91 12.27 -7.98 16.24
N PRO A 92 11.94 -7.73 17.53
CA PRO A 92 10.66 -7.14 17.90
C PRO A 92 10.43 -5.80 17.20
N VAL A 93 9.19 -5.57 16.76
CA VAL A 93 8.76 -4.28 16.19
C VAL A 93 8.04 -3.50 17.28
N TYR A 94 8.52 -2.31 17.57
CA TYR A 94 7.86 -1.38 18.48
C TYR A 94 7.13 -0.33 17.67
N TYR A 95 5.83 -0.24 17.86
CA TYR A 95 4.98 0.73 17.19
C TYR A 95 4.78 1.97 18.06
N GLU A 96 5.13 3.14 17.54
CA GLU A 96 4.87 4.43 18.16
C GLU A 96 4.00 5.27 17.22
N SER A 97 2.78 5.56 17.65
CA SER A 97 1.88 6.45 16.91
C SER A 97 2.20 7.90 17.27
N ARG A 98 2.61 8.69 16.27
CA ARG A 98 2.88 10.13 16.42
C ARG A 98 1.91 10.90 15.53
N VAL A 99 1.12 11.74 16.16
CA VAL A 99 0.11 12.56 15.47
C VAL A 99 0.67 13.95 15.25
N ILE A 100 0.74 14.39 14.00
CA ILE A 100 1.04 15.75 13.63
C ILE A 100 -0.30 16.49 13.54
N HIS A 101 -0.45 17.55 14.34
CA HIS A 101 -1.61 18.43 14.21
C HIS A 101 -1.47 19.25 12.92
N LEU A 102 -2.21 18.84 11.90
CA LEU A 102 -2.31 19.60 10.67
C LEU A 102 -3.12 20.87 10.97
N LYS A 103 -2.55 22.03 10.67
CA LYS A 103 -3.31 23.29 10.66
C LYS A 103 -4.13 23.34 9.37
N LEU A 104 -5.18 22.52 9.30
CA LEU A 104 -6.13 22.57 8.21
C LEU A 104 -7.10 23.73 8.46
N ASP A 105 -7.40 24.49 7.42
CA ASP A 105 -8.51 25.44 7.47
C ASP A 105 -9.85 24.69 7.56
N GLU A 106 -10.87 25.37 8.11
CA GLU A 106 -12.19 24.76 8.29
C GLU A 106 -12.83 24.29 6.97
N ASN A 107 -12.48 24.90 5.84
CA ASN A 107 -13.01 24.51 4.54
C ASN A 107 -12.40 23.20 4.07
N THR A 108 -11.12 23.01 4.30
CA THR A 108 -10.42 21.74 3.98
C THR A 108 -10.92 20.60 4.88
N LEU A 109 -11.18 20.85 6.17
CA LEU A 109 -11.79 19.85 7.08
C LEU A 109 -13.19 19.45 6.61
N LYS A 110 -14.07 20.43 6.31
CA LYS A 110 -15.43 20.17 5.79
C LYS A 110 -15.41 19.40 4.46
N LEU A 111 -14.40 19.67 3.63
CA LEU A 111 -14.24 18.97 2.35
C LEU A 111 -13.83 17.50 2.55
N ILE A 112 -12.96 17.22 3.51
CA ILE A 112 -12.56 15.86 3.89
C ILE A 112 -13.77 15.10 4.45
N ASP A 113 -14.50 15.69 5.41
CA ASP A 113 -15.67 15.07 6.04
C ASP A 113 -16.77 14.78 5.00
N SER A 114 -17.11 15.77 4.15
CA SER A 114 -18.12 15.57 3.09
C SER A 114 -17.72 14.51 2.05
N THR A 115 -16.43 14.27 1.87
CA THR A 115 -15.91 13.27 0.94
C THR A 115 -15.98 11.86 1.57
N TYR A 116 -15.76 11.75 2.88
CA TYR A 116 -15.96 10.50 3.63
C TYR A 116 -17.42 10.06 3.61
N ASP A 117 -18.36 10.96 3.89
CA ASP A 117 -19.81 10.68 3.89
C ASP A 117 -20.31 10.19 2.52
N VAL A 118 -19.73 10.68 1.43
CA VAL A 118 -20.07 10.25 0.06
C VAL A 118 -19.50 8.88 -0.29
N LEU A 119 -18.33 8.51 0.26
CA LEU A 119 -17.71 7.19 0.03
C LEU A 119 -18.44 6.08 0.78
N GLU A 120 -19.01 6.36 1.94
CA GLU A 120 -19.75 5.39 2.74
C GLU A 120 -21.10 5.01 2.10
N GLN A 121 -21.63 5.85 1.22
CA GLN A 121 -23.00 5.68 0.67
C GLN A 121 -23.09 5.08 -0.74
N GLN A 122 -22.00 4.93 -1.51
CA GLN A 122 -22.10 4.48 -2.92
C GLN A 122 -20.90 3.62 -3.38
N ALA A 123 -21.16 2.36 -3.62
CA ALA A 123 -20.29 1.42 -4.32
C ALA A 123 -20.76 1.25 -5.77
N ASP A 124 -20.42 2.17 -6.69
CA ASP A 124 -20.54 1.95 -8.13
C ASP A 124 -19.65 2.91 -8.95
N SER A 125 -19.51 2.68 -10.24
CA SER A 125 -18.51 3.19 -11.21
C SER A 125 -18.17 4.71 -11.17
N VAL A 126 -18.91 5.54 -10.48
CA VAL A 126 -18.59 6.93 -10.14
C VAL A 126 -17.42 7.03 -9.13
N THR A 127 -17.05 5.92 -8.53
CA THR A 127 -16.04 5.76 -7.47
C THR A 127 -14.61 6.08 -7.97
N ILE A 128 -14.30 5.86 -9.24
CA ILE A 128 -12.93 6.06 -9.77
C ILE A 128 -12.57 7.54 -9.88
N GLU A 129 -13.47 8.38 -10.39
CA GLU A 129 -13.21 9.83 -10.49
C GLU A 129 -13.22 10.50 -9.10
N LYS A 130 -14.13 10.09 -8.23
CA LYS A 130 -14.18 10.56 -6.83
C LYS A 130 -12.94 10.14 -6.06
N SER A 131 -12.48 8.91 -6.23
CA SER A 131 -11.24 8.43 -5.62
C SER A 131 -9.99 9.19 -6.12
N LYS A 132 -9.91 9.51 -7.40
CA LYS A 132 -8.83 10.34 -7.96
C LYS A 132 -8.85 11.76 -7.38
N LYS A 133 -10.03 12.36 -7.25
CA LYS A 133 -10.18 13.69 -6.65
C LYS A 133 -9.80 13.70 -5.16
N MET A 134 -10.21 12.66 -4.42
CA MET A 134 -9.86 12.49 -3.01
C MET A 134 -8.35 12.27 -2.81
N LEU A 135 -7.72 11.42 -3.63
CA LEU A 135 -6.28 11.21 -3.61
C LEU A 135 -5.52 12.51 -3.89
N GLY A 136 -5.97 13.33 -4.85
CA GLY A 136 -5.39 14.63 -5.14
C GLY A 136 -5.55 15.64 -3.99
N GLN A 137 -6.68 15.60 -3.29
CA GLN A 137 -6.91 16.44 -2.11
C GLN A 137 -6.04 16.02 -0.93
N MET A 138 -5.94 14.72 -0.64
CA MET A 138 -5.04 14.18 0.37
C MET A 138 -3.59 14.52 0.06
N GLU A 139 -3.16 14.40 -1.18
CA GLU A 139 -1.82 14.78 -1.59
C GLU A 139 -1.54 16.27 -1.39
N SER A 140 -2.52 17.13 -1.66
CA SER A 140 -2.43 18.58 -1.41
C SER A 140 -2.26 18.91 0.06
N VAL A 141 -3.05 18.28 0.93
CA VAL A 141 -3.00 18.48 2.39
C VAL A 141 -1.70 17.96 2.98
N LEU A 142 -1.34 16.72 2.66
CA LEU A 142 -0.11 16.09 3.16
C LEU A 142 1.15 16.73 2.59
N GLY A 143 1.08 17.27 1.38
CA GLY A 143 2.16 17.97 0.69
C GLY A 143 2.22 19.47 0.94
N ALA A 144 1.36 20.04 1.80
CA ALA A 144 1.42 21.45 2.15
C ALA A 144 2.73 21.78 2.88
N ASP A 145 3.34 22.92 2.58
CA ASP A 145 4.67 23.26 3.09
C ASP A 145 4.71 23.31 4.62
N SER A 146 3.67 23.83 5.27
CA SER A 146 3.55 23.82 6.74
C SER A 146 3.46 22.41 7.34
N THR A 147 2.83 21.47 6.63
CA THR A 147 2.76 20.06 7.03
C THR A 147 4.14 19.41 6.93
N ILE A 148 4.83 19.63 5.80
CA ILE A 148 6.17 19.10 5.56
C ILE A 148 7.17 19.66 6.58
N GLU A 149 7.10 20.95 6.89
CA GLU A 149 7.94 21.58 7.93
C GLU A 149 7.76 20.93 9.30
N SER A 150 6.52 20.82 9.75
CA SER A 150 6.19 20.20 11.04
C SER A 150 6.61 18.74 11.11
N LEU A 151 6.42 18.00 10.00
CA LEU A 151 6.81 16.60 9.88
C LEU A 151 8.33 16.45 9.96
N VAL A 152 9.08 17.22 9.19
CA VAL A 152 10.55 17.13 9.16
C VAL A 152 11.14 17.53 10.49
N ASP A 153 10.64 18.58 11.15
CA ASP A 153 11.08 18.98 12.47
C ASP A 153 10.86 17.87 13.51
N ASP A 154 9.74 17.19 13.47
CA ASP A 154 9.45 16.06 14.35
C ASP A 154 10.36 14.86 14.06
N ILE A 155 10.54 14.51 12.79
CA ILE A 155 11.43 13.42 12.36
C ILE A 155 12.87 13.67 12.85
N VAL A 156 13.38 14.88 12.64
CA VAL A 156 14.75 15.25 13.05
C VAL A 156 14.91 15.14 14.56
N LYS A 157 13.99 15.73 15.32
CA LYS A 157 14.01 15.66 16.79
C LYS A 157 13.95 14.21 17.29
N HIS A 158 13.05 13.42 16.72
CA HIS A 158 12.92 12.00 17.10
C HIS A 158 14.19 11.21 16.79
N TYR A 159 14.77 11.41 15.61
CA TYR A 159 16.00 10.73 15.22
C TYR A 159 17.17 11.12 16.09
N GLU A 160 17.40 12.41 16.29
CA GLU A 160 18.53 12.92 17.09
C GLU A 160 18.43 12.50 18.55
N ASN A 161 17.24 12.54 19.15
CA ASN A 161 17.07 12.18 20.55
C ASN A 161 17.12 10.67 20.80
N GLY A 162 16.67 9.86 19.86
CA GLY A 162 16.50 8.42 20.07
C GLY A 162 17.46 7.52 19.29
N ARG A 163 18.00 7.99 18.17
CA ARG A 163 18.70 7.13 17.18
C ARG A 163 20.08 7.57 16.77
N ALA A 164 20.38 8.86 16.80
CA ALA A 164 21.65 9.41 16.29
C ALA A 164 22.90 8.80 16.95
N ASN A 165 22.77 8.41 18.21
CA ASN A 165 23.87 7.84 19.00
C ASN A 165 23.97 6.31 18.89
N LEU A 166 23.09 5.67 18.15
CA LEU A 166 23.13 4.22 17.92
C LEU A 166 24.03 3.93 16.72
N LEU A 167 25.00 3.04 16.87
CA LEU A 167 25.89 2.58 15.79
C LEU A 167 25.14 2.02 14.57
N THR A 168 23.91 1.59 14.74
CA THR A 168 23.05 1.01 13.71
C THR A 168 21.78 1.83 13.48
N GLY A 169 21.80 3.11 13.80
CA GLY A 169 20.64 4.00 13.76
C GLY A 169 20.18 4.38 12.35
N LYS A 170 19.89 3.39 11.49
CA LYS A 170 19.31 3.64 10.17
C LYS A 170 17.85 4.04 10.30
N ALA A 171 17.38 4.92 9.43
CA ALA A 171 15.99 5.32 9.32
C ALA A 171 15.50 5.17 7.88
N MET A 172 14.22 4.87 7.72
CA MET A 172 13.54 4.86 6.43
C MET A 172 12.25 5.68 6.55
N ILE A 173 12.09 6.65 5.67
CA ILE A 173 10.90 7.48 5.58
C ILE A 173 10.10 6.99 4.37
N VAL A 174 8.87 6.51 4.63
CA VAL A 174 7.94 6.12 3.58
C VAL A 174 6.90 7.23 3.43
N ALA A 175 6.96 7.94 2.32
CA ALA A 175 6.05 9.04 2.03
C ALA A 175 4.81 8.55 1.28
N TYR A 176 3.74 9.35 1.34
CA TYR A 176 2.48 9.08 0.65
C TYR A 176 2.64 9.04 -0.88
N SER A 177 3.49 9.91 -1.44
CA SER A 177 3.78 9.94 -2.88
C SER A 177 5.21 10.38 -3.15
N ARG A 178 5.69 10.13 -4.39
CA ARG A 178 7.03 10.58 -4.81
C ARG A 178 7.23 12.09 -4.72
N PRO A 179 6.28 12.96 -5.15
CA PRO A 179 6.40 14.40 -4.95
C PRO A 179 6.57 14.79 -3.48
N ILE A 180 5.82 14.16 -2.57
CA ILE A 180 5.91 14.40 -1.13
C ILE A 180 7.27 13.91 -0.59
N ALA A 181 7.75 12.75 -1.02
CA ALA A 181 9.09 12.27 -0.65
C ALA A 181 10.19 13.29 -1.03
N MET A 182 10.09 13.89 -2.21
CA MET A 182 11.03 14.93 -2.65
C MET A 182 10.91 16.21 -1.85
N LYS A 183 9.71 16.63 -1.45
CA LYS A 183 9.52 17.78 -0.55
C LYS A 183 10.15 17.53 0.82
N ILE A 184 9.90 16.36 1.41
CA ILE A 184 10.52 15.94 2.68
C ILE A 184 12.04 15.96 2.56
N TYR A 185 12.60 15.38 1.49
CA TYR A 185 14.06 15.37 1.28
C TYR A 185 14.63 16.78 1.19
N ARG A 186 14.05 17.66 0.37
CA ARG A 186 14.52 19.06 0.24
C ARG A 186 14.50 19.78 1.58
N ARG A 187 13.38 19.69 2.30
CA ARG A 187 13.26 20.32 3.61
C ARG A 187 14.25 19.73 4.63
N LEU A 188 14.47 18.43 4.60
CA LEU A 188 15.45 17.76 5.44
C LEU A 188 16.87 18.29 5.16
N MET A 189 17.24 18.51 3.88
CA MET A 189 18.52 19.07 3.49
C MET A 189 18.69 20.54 3.89
N GLU A 190 17.61 21.31 3.97
CA GLU A 190 17.62 22.67 4.52
C GLU A 190 17.89 22.68 6.02
N VAL A 191 17.23 21.81 6.78
CA VAL A 191 17.33 21.72 8.25
C VAL A 191 18.64 21.04 8.68
N ARG A 192 19.09 20.05 7.91
CA ARG A 192 20.32 19.27 8.17
C ARG A 192 21.17 19.13 6.91
N PRO A 193 21.88 20.19 6.49
CA PRO A 193 22.77 20.12 5.32
C PRO A 193 23.89 19.10 5.48
N ASP A 194 24.31 18.84 6.72
CA ASP A 194 25.34 17.86 7.10
C ASP A 194 24.92 16.40 6.87
N TRP A 195 23.65 16.15 6.59
CA TRP A 195 23.14 14.82 6.25
C TRP A 195 23.14 14.50 4.75
N LYS A 196 23.58 15.43 3.91
CA LYS A 196 23.52 15.31 2.44
C LYS A 196 24.13 14.01 1.90
N GLU A 197 25.22 13.53 2.50
CA GLU A 197 25.89 12.28 2.10
C GLU A 197 25.32 11.03 2.80
N LYS A 198 24.41 11.22 3.76
CA LYS A 198 23.84 10.14 4.58
C LYS A 198 22.41 9.80 4.19
N VAL A 199 21.73 10.66 3.45
CA VAL A 199 20.33 10.52 3.07
C VAL A 199 20.20 10.40 1.56
N GLY A 200 19.52 9.37 1.10
CA GLY A 200 19.20 9.15 -0.31
C GLY A 200 17.70 9.01 -0.53
N VAL A 201 17.24 9.29 -1.74
CA VAL A 201 15.85 9.04 -2.19
C VAL A 201 15.89 7.93 -3.23
N VAL A 202 14.99 6.95 -3.10
CA VAL A 202 14.87 5.78 -3.99
C VAL A 202 13.57 5.85 -4.78
#